data_b76fb7085c9ee7e37214e77ea3993b74
#
_entry.id   b76fb7085c9ee7e37214e77ea3993b74
#
_cell.length_a   1.000
_cell.length_b   1.000
_cell.length_c   1.000
_cell.angle_alpha   90.00
_cell.angle_beta   90.00
_cell.angle_gamma   90.00
#
_symmetry.space_group_name_H-M   'P 1'
#
loop_
_entity.id
_entity.type
_entity.pdbx_description
1 polymer ?
#
loop_
_entity_poly.entity_id
_entity_poly.type
_entity_poly.pdbx_seq_one_letter_code
_entity_poly.pdbx_strand_id
1 'polypeptide(L)'
;MVHTLRLDNYSPTPRKLVLGTNSSYGTESIKIERGAGWDGLNLTATWHIPGREEPLRVALLDGDAMDVPPEVTKEAKDGVLVLVGLASGVQRASCNVEYLIIEQAGVYGGADAEPTP
;
A
#
# COMPACT_ATOMS: atom_id res chain seq x y z
N MET A 1 -4.51 -11.26 -2.77
CA MET A 1 -5.72 -10.54 -2.37
C MET A 1 -5.69 -9.13 -2.93
N VAL A 2 -6.80 -8.65 -3.43
CA VAL A 2 -6.89 -7.29 -3.97
C VAL A 2 -7.58 -6.39 -2.96
N HIS A 3 -6.91 -5.31 -2.61
CA HIS A 3 -7.46 -4.28 -1.73
C HIS A 3 -7.91 -3.12 -2.59
N THR A 4 -9.18 -2.75 -2.50
CA THR A 4 -9.73 -1.66 -3.30
C THR A 4 -9.79 -0.39 -2.46
N LEU A 5 -9.16 0.68 -2.96
CA LEU A 5 -9.22 2.00 -2.36
C LEU A 5 -10.04 2.90 -3.26
N ARG A 6 -11.07 3.51 -2.71
CA ARG A 6 -11.85 4.49 -3.43
C ARG A 6 -11.39 5.89 -3.04
N LEU A 7 -11.11 6.71 -4.06
CA LEU A 7 -10.68 8.10 -3.85
C LEU A 7 -11.84 9.04 -4.15
N ASP A 8 -12.47 9.58 -3.11
CA ASP A 8 -13.48 10.61 -3.25
C ASP A 8 -12.86 11.93 -2.84
N ASN A 9 -12.68 12.83 -3.81
CA ASN A 9 -11.89 14.06 -3.63
C ASN A 9 -10.49 13.70 -3.15
N TYR A 10 -10.17 14.01 -1.88
CA TYR A 10 -8.86 13.67 -1.30
C TYR A 10 -8.98 12.64 -0.17
N SER A 11 -10.16 12.04 0.00
CA SER A 11 -10.42 11.11 1.10
C SER A 11 -10.48 9.68 0.59
N PRO A 12 -9.46 8.87 0.87
CA PRO A 12 -9.50 7.46 0.50
C PRO A 12 -10.39 6.66 1.45
N THR A 13 -11.02 5.62 0.91
CA THR A 13 -11.84 4.69 1.69
C THR A 13 -11.50 3.27 1.25
N PRO A 14 -11.13 2.38 2.17
CA PRO A 14 -10.88 2.61 3.60
C PRO A 14 -9.60 3.40 3.84
N ARG A 15 -9.42 3.92 5.04
CA ARG A 15 -8.22 4.67 5.40
C ARG A 15 -7.21 3.81 6.17
N LYS A 16 -7.50 2.52 6.28
CA LYS A 16 -6.61 1.57 6.95
C LYS A 16 -6.66 0.24 6.22
N LEU A 17 -5.49 -0.30 5.91
CA LEU A 17 -5.35 -1.57 5.19
C LEU A 17 -4.47 -2.52 5.98
N VAL A 18 -4.86 -3.79 5.99
CA VAL A 18 -3.99 -4.86 6.49
C VAL A 18 -3.40 -5.55 5.27
N LEU A 19 -2.10 -5.44 5.07
CA LEU A 19 -1.44 -5.86 3.84
C LEU A 19 -0.64 -7.15 4.00
N GLY A 20 -1.10 -8.04 4.87
CA GLY A 20 -0.50 -9.36 5.02
C GLY A 20 0.50 -9.43 6.15
N THR A 21 1.29 -10.47 6.17
CA THR A 21 2.28 -10.73 7.20
C THR A 21 3.66 -10.32 6.71
N ASN A 22 4.58 -10.09 7.66
CA ASN A 22 5.95 -9.75 7.30
C ASN A 22 6.60 -10.87 6.49
N SER A 23 7.47 -10.50 5.59
CA SER A 23 8.16 -11.40 4.65
C SER A 23 7.24 -11.99 3.58
N SER A 24 5.98 -11.56 3.50
CA SER A 24 5.10 -11.94 2.38
C SER A 24 5.28 -10.96 1.23
N TYR A 25 5.25 -11.46 0.02
CA TYR A 25 5.25 -10.61 -1.17
C TYR A 25 4.58 -11.34 -2.32
N GLY A 26 4.07 -10.58 -3.27
CA GLY A 26 3.38 -11.16 -4.42
C GLY A 26 1.98 -11.66 -4.12
N THR A 27 1.48 -11.48 -2.90
CA THR A 27 0.17 -11.97 -2.49
C THR A 27 -0.88 -10.87 -2.41
N GLU A 28 -0.45 -9.62 -2.26
CA GLU A 28 -1.35 -8.49 -2.04
C GLU A 28 -1.19 -7.46 -3.14
N SER A 29 -2.30 -6.94 -3.62
CA SER A 29 -2.30 -5.85 -4.60
C SER A 29 -3.34 -4.83 -4.20
N ILE A 30 -3.19 -3.61 -4.72
CA ILE A 30 -4.09 -2.50 -4.45
C ILE A 30 -4.65 -2.00 -5.76
N LYS A 31 -5.96 -1.84 -5.81
CA LYS A 31 -6.64 -1.23 -6.95
C LYS A 31 -7.28 0.07 -6.49
N ILE A 32 -7.11 1.13 -7.29
CA ILE A 32 -7.68 2.44 -6.99
C ILE A 32 -8.92 2.65 -7.85
N GLU A 33 -10.02 3.02 -7.21
CA GLU A 33 -11.22 3.49 -7.91
C GLU A 33 -11.25 5.01 -7.79
N ARG A 34 -11.10 5.66 -8.93
CA ARG A 34 -11.04 7.12 -8.97
C ARG A 34 -12.42 7.73 -8.76
N GLY A 35 -12.52 8.63 -7.81
CA GLY A 35 -13.67 9.51 -7.67
C GLY A 35 -13.45 10.81 -8.40
N ALA A 36 -14.36 11.74 -8.16
CA ALA A 36 -14.31 13.06 -8.78
C ALA A 36 -13.00 13.78 -8.42
N GLY A 37 -12.43 14.44 -9.37
CA GLY A 37 -11.23 15.24 -9.18
C GLY A 37 -9.92 14.52 -9.46
N TRP A 38 -9.97 13.23 -9.73
CA TRP A 38 -8.76 12.44 -10.01
C TRP A 38 -8.61 12.06 -11.48
N ASP A 39 -9.60 12.39 -12.31
CA ASP A 39 -9.56 12.05 -13.74
C ASP A 39 -8.43 12.78 -14.43
N GLY A 40 -7.73 12.05 -15.30
CA GLY A 40 -6.64 12.62 -16.09
C GLY A 40 -5.33 12.77 -15.34
N LEU A 41 -5.26 12.40 -14.07
CA LEU A 41 -4.03 12.49 -13.29
C LEU A 41 -3.28 11.16 -13.36
N ASN A 42 -1.96 11.24 -13.42
CA ASN A 42 -1.10 10.06 -13.32
C ASN A 42 -0.87 9.76 -11.86
N LEU A 43 -1.29 8.59 -11.41
CA LEU A 43 -1.22 8.23 -10.00
C LEU A 43 0.13 7.64 -9.64
N THR A 44 0.64 8.06 -8.50
CA THR A 44 1.84 7.51 -7.87
C THR A 44 1.51 7.18 -6.43
N ALA A 45 1.87 5.97 -6.01
CA ALA A 45 1.75 5.57 -4.63
C ALA A 45 3.03 5.95 -3.90
N THR A 46 2.91 6.69 -2.83
CA THR A 46 4.04 7.10 -2.01
C THR A 46 3.95 6.36 -0.68
N TRP A 47 4.87 5.43 -0.49
CA TRP A 47 4.90 4.58 0.69
C TRP A 47 5.88 5.16 1.71
N HIS A 48 5.35 5.61 2.85
CA HIS A 48 6.17 6.06 3.97
C HIS A 48 6.41 4.86 4.88
N ILE A 49 7.54 4.20 4.64
CA ILE A 49 7.89 2.96 5.35
C ILE A 49 8.70 3.33 6.59
N PRO A 50 8.30 2.87 7.79
CA PRO A 50 9.05 3.18 9.00
C PRO A 50 10.50 2.72 8.90
N GLY A 51 11.43 3.57 9.32
CA GLY A 51 12.85 3.28 9.25
C GLY A 51 13.52 3.65 7.94
N ARG A 52 12.75 4.01 6.91
CA ARG A 52 13.32 4.51 5.66
C ARG A 52 13.39 6.03 5.70
N GLU A 53 14.51 6.54 5.26
CA GLU A 53 14.74 7.98 5.25
C GLU A 53 13.87 8.66 4.19
N GLU A 54 13.72 8.02 3.04
CA GLU A 54 12.92 8.56 1.94
C GLU A 54 11.77 7.63 1.61
N PRO A 55 10.63 8.18 1.17
CA PRO A 55 9.50 7.33 0.78
C PRO A 55 9.80 6.56 -0.49
N LEU A 56 9.17 5.41 -0.60
CA LEU A 56 9.21 4.61 -1.82
C LEU A 56 8.06 5.05 -2.72
N ARG A 57 8.37 5.49 -3.94
CA ARG A 57 7.37 5.94 -4.90
C ARG A 57 7.21 4.92 -6.00
N VAL A 58 5.95 4.53 -6.24
CA VAL A 58 5.60 3.54 -7.25
C VAL A 58 4.52 4.12 -8.15
N ALA A 59 4.80 4.25 -9.44
CA ALA A 59 3.79 4.71 -10.39
C ALA A 59 2.77 3.61 -10.61
N LEU A 60 1.48 3.99 -10.57
CA LEU A 60 0.42 3.06 -10.92
C LEU A 60 0.30 3.00 -12.43
N LEU A 61 0.26 1.79 -12.96
CA LEU A 61 0.17 1.56 -14.38
C LEU A 61 -1.30 1.42 -14.80
N ASP A 62 -1.52 0.81 -15.98
CA ASP A 62 -2.86 0.66 -16.55
C ASP A 62 -3.81 0.00 -15.53
N GLY A 63 -5.04 0.53 -15.47
CA GLY A 63 -6.06 0.00 -14.56
C GLY A 63 -5.95 0.48 -13.13
N ASP A 64 -5.05 1.43 -12.84
CA ASP A 64 -4.89 2.01 -11.50
C ASP A 64 -4.63 0.93 -10.44
N ALA A 65 -3.77 -0.03 -10.75
CA ALA A 65 -3.48 -1.14 -9.84
C ALA A 65 -1.97 -1.28 -9.67
N MET A 66 -1.58 -1.82 -8.52
CA MET A 66 -0.19 -2.13 -8.25
C MET A 66 -0.09 -3.29 -7.26
N ASP A 67 0.98 -4.06 -7.36
CA ASP A 67 1.32 -5.02 -6.33
C ASP A 67 1.96 -4.29 -5.17
N VAL A 68 1.71 -4.78 -3.94
CA VAL A 68 2.35 -4.21 -2.77
C VAL A 68 3.85 -4.53 -2.85
N PRO A 69 4.73 -3.51 -2.81
CA PRO A 69 6.15 -3.76 -2.95
C PRO A 69 6.71 -4.61 -1.80
N PRO A 70 7.70 -5.48 -2.07
CA PRO A 70 8.30 -6.29 -1.00
C PRO A 70 8.88 -5.46 0.13
N GLU A 71 9.37 -4.26 -0.17
CA GLU A 71 9.92 -3.35 0.83
C GLU A 71 8.89 -2.96 1.88
N VAL A 72 7.60 -2.94 1.51
CA VAL A 72 6.52 -2.58 2.42
C VAL A 72 6.25 -3.69 3.42
N THR A 73 6.34 -4.94 2.98
CA THR A 73 6.00 -6.10 3.81
C THR A 73 7.21 -6.76 4.46
N LYS A 74 8.37 -6.15 4.33
CA LYS A 74 9.60 -6.76 4.83
C LYS A 74 9.59 -6.93 6.35
N GLU A 75 9.02 -5.98 7.07
CA GLU A 75 8.97 -6.00 8.52
C GLU A 75 7.54 -5.75 9.00
N ALA A 76 7.22 -6.33 10.16
CA ALA A 76 5.91 -6.17 10.77
C ALA A 76 5.82 -4.80 11.45
N LYS A 77 5.48 -3.78 10.67
CA LYS A 77 5.37 -2.40 11.13
C LYS A 77 4.19 -1.72 10.46
N ASP A 78 3.69 -0.70 11.09
CA ASP A 78 2.66 0.16 10.52
C ASP A 78 3.33 1.27 9.72
N GLY A 79 2.71 1.66 8.65
CA GLY A 79 3.20 2.77 7.85
C GLY A 79 2.06 3.55 7.23
N VAL A 80 2.40 4.42 6.30
CA VAL A 80 1.43 5.31 5.66
C VAL A 80 1.62 5.26 4.15
N LEU A 81 0.50 5.17 3.45
CA LEU A 81 0.44 5.28 1.99
C LEU A 81 -0.27 6.58 1.64
N VAL A 82 0.32 7.36 0.73
CA VAL A 82 -0.30 8.56 0.18
C VAL A 82 -0.35 8.40 -1.33
N LEU A 83 -1.49 8.68 -1.92
CA LEU A 83 -1.65 8.65 -3.36
C LEU A 83 -1.50 10.06 -3.90
N VAL A 84 -0.64 10.21 -4.91
CA VAL A 84 -0.36 11.50 -5.52
C VAL A 84 -0.72 11.43 -6.99
N GLY A 85 -1.57 12.34 -7.43
CA GLY A 85 -1.94 12.46 -8.84
C GLY A 85 -1.24 13.66 -9.45
N LEU A 86 -0.62 13.48 -10.59
CA LEU A 86 0.14 14.52 -11.28
C LEU A 86 -0.34 14.67 -12.71
N ALA A 87 -0.45 15.92 -13.14
CA ALA A 87 -0.66 16.28 -14.52
C ALA A 87 0.02 17.63 -14.74
N SER A 88 0.10 18.10 -15.97
CA SER A 88 0.77 19.37 -16.27
C SER A 88 0.15 20.49 -15.42
N GLY A 89 0.97 21.08 -14.55
CA GLY A 89 0.55 22.19 -13.69
C GLY A 89 -0.36 21.82 -12.54
N VAL A 90 -0.62 20.52 -12.30
CA VAL A 90 -1.55 20.07 -11.26
C VAL A 90 -0.92 18.95 -10.45
N GLN A 91 -1.02 19.06 -9.14
CA GLN A 91 -0.67 17.99 -8.22
C GLN A 91 -1.76 17.88 -7.16
N ARG A 92 -2.25 16.66 -6.94
CA ARG A 92 -3.24 16.37 -5.91
C ARG A 92 -2.74 15.25 -5.03
N ALA A 93 -2.88 15.40 -3.73
CA ALA A 93 -2.45 14.36 -2.78
C ALA A 93 -3.66 13.90 -1.97
N SER A 94 -3.72 12.62 -1.67
CA SER A 94 -4.76 12.07 -0.81
C SER A 94 -4.43 12.29 0.65
N CYS A 95 -5.42 12.10 1.51
CA CYS A 95 -5.16 11.92 2.93
C CYS A 95 -4.41 10.61 3.15
N ASN A 96 -3.82 10.47 4.32
CA ASN A 96 -3.05 9.29 4.67
C ASN A 96 -3.93 8.04 4.73
N VAL A 97 -3.42 6.95 4.14
CA VAL A 97 -3.97 5.61 4.33
C VAL A 97 -2.98 4.87 5.22
N GLU A 98 -3.43 4.44 6.39
CA GLU A 98 -2.58 3.67 7.29
C GLU A 98 -2.55 2.22 6.80
N TYR A 99 -1.38 1.60 6.84
CA TYR A 99 -1.29 0.18 6.55
C TYR A 99 -0.63 -0.54 7.71
N LEU A 100 -1.01 -1.79 7.88
CA LEU A 100 -0.51 -2.65 8.95
C LEU A 100 0.06 -3.93 8.32
N ILE A 101 1.26 -4.28 8.71
CA ILE A 101 1.87 -5.57 8.38
C ILE A 101 1.88 -6.41 9.65
N ILE A 102 1.17 -7.53 9.63
CA ILE A 102 1.03 -8.39 10.79
C ILE A 102 2.30 -9.20 11.00
N GLU A 103 2.74 -9.33 12.24
CA GLU A 103 3.88 -10.17 12.56
C GLU A 103 3.50 -11.63 12.29
N GLN A 104 4.33 -12.35 11.56
CA GLN A 104 4.05 -13.74 11.27
C GLN A 104 4.12 -14.55 12.58
N ALA A 105 3.24 -15.52 12.74
CA ALA A 105 3.18 -16.37 13.92
C ALA A 105 4.45 -17.19 14.00
N GLY A 106 5.10 -17.25 15.15
CA GLY A 106 6.41 -17.78 15.36
C GLY A 106 6.62 -19.23 15.01
N VAL A 107 6.63 -19.38 15.08
CA VAL A 107 7.02 -19.90 15.06
C VAL A 107 6.99 -20.75 14.95
N TYR A 108 6.82 -20.61 15.14
CA TYR A 108 6.47 -21.03 14.90
C TYR A 108 6.82 -21.19 14.43
N GLY A 109 7.26 -21.06 14.51
CA GLY A 109 7.27 -20.96 13.96
C GLY A 109 7.59 -21.06 13.81
N GLY A 110 8.02 -21.39 13.86
CA GLY A 110 8.07 -21.49 13.42
C GLY A 110 8.13 -21.83 13.29
N ALA A 111 8.45 -22.19 13.33
CA ALA A 111 8.31 -22.49 12.95
C ALA A 111 8.09 -22.89 12.78
N ASP A 112 8.21 -23.13 12.83
CA ASP A 112 7.83 -23.43 12.51
C ASP A 112 7.53 -23.80 12.28
N ALA A 113 7.71 -24.05 12.29
CA ALA A 113 7.25 -24.38 11.85
C ALA A 113 7.03 -24.95 11.61
N GLU A 114 7.24 -25.43 11.75
CA GLU A 114 6.90 -25.97 11.50
C GLU A 114 6.34 -26.51 11.62
N PRO A 115 6.39 -26.76 11.78
CA PRO A 115 5.74 -27.33 11.80
C PRO A 115 5.57 -28.04 12.00
N THR A 116 5.57 -28.31 12.26
CA THR A 116 5.32 -28.67 12.31
C THR A 116 5.16 -29.07 12.39
N PRO A 117 5.22 -29.47 12.41
CA PRO A 117 5.05 -29.82 12.56
C PRO A 117 5.07 -29.98 12.40
#